data_6bd4e9560beee0df80b0a7137e54d459
#
_entry.id   6bd4e9560beee0df80b0a7137e54d459
#
_cell.length_a   1.000
_cell.length_b   1.000
_cell.length_c   1.000
_cell.angle_alpha   90.00
_cell.angle_beta   90.00
_cell.angle_gamma   90.00
#
_symmetry.space_group_name_H-M   'P 1'
#
loop_
_entity.id
_entity.type
_entity.pdbx_description
1 polymer ?
#
loop_
_entity_poly.entity_id
_entity_poly.type
_entity_poly.pdbx_seq_one_letter_code
_entity_poly.pdbx_strand_id
1 'polypeptide(L)'
;MSYIDALYKKDEDKIYVVERDPKKGRVFVEYDARYVFYYQDARGKHRSMTGEPLQRVVCSTNKEFIKEQRIRSNKQLYEHDINPVFRCLEENYLGKETPKLNVMFFDIEVDFDPDRGYSTTDDPFMPITAISCYMSWTDQ
;
A
#
# COMPACT_ATOMS: atom_id res chain seq x y z
N MET A 1 16.31 7.41 8.23
CA MET A 1 15.30 6.57 8.92
C MET A 1 14.49 5.86 7.86
N SER A 2 14.08 4.65 8.11
CA SER A 2 13.32 3.83 7.19
C SER A 2 11.90 3.60 7.74
N TYR A 3 10.94 3.48 6.87
CA TYR A 3 9.56 3.20 7.26
C TYR A 3 9.37 1.70 7.54
N ILE A 4 8.41 1.39 8.41
CA ILE A 4 7.98 0.01 8.70
C ILE A 4 6.52 -0.22 8.35
N ASP A 5 5.72 0.83 8.29
CA ASP A 5 4.30 0.78 7.92
C ASP A 5 3.83 2.13 7.40
N ALA A 6 2.74 2.14 6.61
CA ALA A 6 2.12 3.36 6.13
C ALA A 6 0.61 3.17 5.97
N LEU A 7 -0.17 4.16 6.44
CA LEU A 7 -1.62 4.17 6.39
C LEU A 7 -2.10 5.42 5.64
N TYR A 8 -3.01 5.23 4.70
CA TYR A 8 -3.69 6.30 4.01
C TYR A 8 -5.08 6.56 4.62
N LYS A 9 -5.32 7.77 5.11
CA LYS A 9 -6.63 8.27 5.55
C LYS A 9 -7.25 9.16 4.47
N LYS A 10 -8.12 8.55 3.69
CA LYS A 10 -8.72 9.17 2.51
C LYS A 10 -9.60 10.39 2.83
N ASP A 11 -10.29 10.37 3.95
CA ASP A 11 -11.16 11.44 4.45
C ASP A 11 -10.39 12.68 4.92
N GLU A 12 -9.13 12.49 5.29
CA GLU A 12 -8.23 13.57 5.74
C GLU A 12 -7.25 14.01 4.63
N ASP A 13 -7.19 13.31 3.50
CA ASP A 13 -6.14 13.46 2.47
C ASP A 13 -4.71 13.35 3.05
N LYS A 14 -4.52 12.45 4.05
CA LYS A 14 -3.27 12.28 4.80
C LYS A 14 -2.71 10.88 4.69
N ILE A 15 -1.38 10.80 4.77
CA ILE A 15 -0.62 9.56 4.86
C ILE A 15 0.16 9.57 6.16
N TYR A 16 -0.07 8.58 7.01
CA TYR A 16 0.65 8.37 8.25
C TYR A 16 1.67 7.27 8.04
N VAL A 17 2.93 7.59 8.27
CA VAL A 17 4.04 6.64 8.12
C VAL A 17 4.63 6.36 9.48
N VAL A 18 4.87 5.09 9.76
CA VAL A 18 5.58 4.65 10.96
C VAL A 18 7.03 4.42 10.57
N GLU A 19 7.92 5.21 11.12
CA GLU A 19 9.37 5.05 10.99
C GLU A 19 9.96 4.33 12.19
N ARG A 20 11.13 3.72 12.01
CA ARG A 20 11.93 3.18 13.10
C ARG A 20 13.17 4.02 13.32
N ASP A 21 13.18 4.74 14.42
CA ASP A 21 14.35 5.44 14.92
C ASP A 21 15.16 4.52 15.84
N PRO A 22 16.49 4.41 15.68
CA PRO A 22 17.33 3.54 16.51
C PRO A 22 17.30 3.87 18.01
N LYS A 23 17.04 5.14 18.35
CA LYS A 23 17.03 5.63 19.75
C LYS A 23 15.64 5.76 20.33
N LYS A 24 14.68 6.23 19.51
CA LYS A 24 13.30 6.55 19.95
C LYS A 24 12.31 5.40 19.72
N GLY A 25 12.69 4.36 18.97
CA GLY A 25 11.79 3.29 18.58
C GLY A 25 10.85 3.69 17.44
N ARG A 26 9.55 3.50 17.59
CA ARG A 26 8.55 3.87 16.58
C ARG A 26 8.28 5.38 16.61
N VAL A 27 8.37 6.03 15.46
CA VAL A 27 8.07 7.44 15.26
C VAL A 27 6.97 7.55 14.20
N PHE A 28 5.96 8.38 14.45
CA PHE A 28 4.89 8.63 13.51
C PHE A 28 5.16 9.92 12.76
N VAL A 29 5.10 9.85 11.42
CA VAL A 29 5.29 10.99 10.52
C VAL A 29 4.04 11.15 9.67
N GLU A 30 3.57 12.38 9.52
CA GLU A 30 2.42 12.73 8.71
C GLU A 30 2.86 13.41 7.41
N TYR A 31 2.25 13.01 6.30
CA TYR A 31 2.42 13.61 4.98
C TYR A 31 1.06 13.96 4.37
N ASP A 32 1.01 15.02 3.58
CA ASP A 32 -0.12 15.32 2.72
C ASP A 32 -0.17 14.31 1.58
N ALA A 33 -1.35 13.74 1.32
CA ALA A 33 -1.52 12.86 0.17
C ALA A 33 -1.43 13.67 -1.12
N ARG A 34 -0.65 13.18 -2.09
CA ARG A 34 -0.55 13.75 -3.43
C ARG A 34 -1.10 12.75 -4.43
N TYR A 35 -2.05 13.23 -5.23
CA TYR A 35 -2.72 12.42 -6.24
C TYR A 35 -2.19 12.83 -7.60
N VAL A 36 -1.59 11.89 -8.30
CA VAL A 36 -1.00 12.13 -9.61
C VAL A 36 -1.52 11.08 -10.58
N PHE A 37 -1.89 11.53 -11.76
CA PHE A 37 -2.16 10.66 -12.89
C PHE A 37 -1.70 11.34 -14.18
N TYR A 38 -1.68 10.58 -15.25
CA TYR A 38 -1.35 11.07 -16.57
C TYR A 38 -2.48 10.74 -17.54
N TYR A 39 -2.60 11.54 -18.60
CA TYR A 39 -3.50 11.26 -19.71
C TYR A 39 -2.80 11.51 -21.03
N GLN A 40 -3.23 10.80 -22.07
CA GLN A 40 -2.66 10.94 -23.40
C GLN A 40 -3.00 12.31 -23.99
N ASP A 41 -1.98 13.04 -24.39
CA ASP A 41 -2.10 14.35 -25.05
C ASP A 41 -0.88 14.60 -25.95
N ALA A 42 -1.12 14.99 -27.21
CA ALA A 42 -0.07 15.21 -28.18
C ALA A 42 0.97 16.28 -27.75
N ARG A 43 0.59 17.19 -26.85
CA ARG A 43 1.46 18.23 -26.28
C ARG A 43 2.10 17.82 -24.97
N GLY A 44 1.90 16.57 -24.54
CA GLY A 44 2.40 16.04 -23.28
C GLY A 44 3.92 16.02 -23.21
N LYS A 45 4.46 16.46 -22.06
CA LYS A 45 5.91 16.52 -21.81
C LYS A 45 6.48 15.20 -21.24
N HIS A 46 5.61 14.31 -20.78
CA HIS A 46 5.98 12.98 -20.27
C HIS A 46 5.76 11.92 -21.35
N ARG A 47 6.29 10.73 -21.13
CA ARG A 47 6.14 9.61 -22.05
C ARG A 47 5.66 8.39 -21.27
N SER A 48 4.77 7.59 -21.86
CA SER A 48 4.43 6.27 -21.39
C SER A 48 5.60 5.30 -21.61
N MET A 49 5.50 4.10 -21.08
CA MET A 49 6.47 3.02 -21.33
C MET A 49 6.56 2.63 -22.81
N THR A 50 5.50 2.89 -23.57
CA THR A 50 5.40 2.60 -25.01
C THR A 50 5.62 3.85 -25.88
N GLY A 51 5.97 5.00 -25.25
CA GLY A 51 6.42 6.22 -25.94
C GLY A 51 5.32 7.26 -26.23
N GLU A 52 4.05 6.99 -25.88
CA GLU A 52 2.97 7.97 -26.09
C GLU A 52 3.19 9.24 -25.27
N PRO A 53 2.89 10.42 -25.84
CA PRO A 53 3.01 11.68 -25.12
C PRO A 53 1.92 11.82 -24.07
N LEU A 54 2.33 12.15 -22.83
CA LEU A 54 1.46 12.24 -21.66
C LEU A 54 1.52 13.62 -21.01
N GLN A 55 0.37 14.12 -20.59
CA GLN A 55 0.23 15.28 -19.73
C GLN A 55 0.00 14.81 -18.28
N ARG A 56 0.76 15.39 -17.35
CA ARG A 56 0.66 15.13 -15.91
C ARG A 56 -0.40 16.01 -15.26
N VAL A 57 -1.19 15.42 -14.36
CA VAL A 57 -2.12 16.12 -13.46
C VAL A 57 -1.73 15.83 -12.03
N VAL A 58 -1.69 16.87 -11.19
CA VAL A 58 -1.40 16.75 -9.76
C VAL A 58 -2.55 17.39 -8.99
N CYS A 59 -3.13 16.69 -8.05
CA CYS A 59 -4.22 17.14 -7.20
C CYS A 59 -3.83 17.02 -5.72
N SER A 60 -4.31 17.96 -4.91
CA SER A 60 -4.04 18.02 -3.46
C SER A 60 -5.09 17.28 -2.64
N THR A 61 -6.25 16.97 -3.22
CA THR A 61 -7.32 16.25 -2.54
C THR A 61 -7.89 15.12 -3.38
N ASN A 62 -8.40 14.09 -2.73
CA ASN A 62 -9.07 12.99 -3.41
C ASN A 62 -10.31 13.45 -4.20
N LYS A 63 -11.03 14.45 -3.70
CA LYS A 63 -12.20 15.03 -4.38
C LYS A 63 -11.81 15.67 -5.71
N GLU A 64 -10.75 16.47 -5.72
CA GLU A 64 -10.19 17.08 -6.93
C GLU A 64 -9.71 16.00 -7.91
N PHE A 65 -9.00 15.01 -7.43
CA PHE A 65 -8.49 13.89 -8.22
C PHE A 65 -9.59 13.15 -8.99
N ILE A 66 -10.70 12.80 -8.30
CA ILE A 66 -11.86 12.16 -8.93
C ILE A 66 -12.49 13.08 -9.97
N LYS A 67 -12.62 14.38 -9.68
CA LYS A 67 -13.16 15.37 -10.62
C LYS A 67 -12.32 15.47 -11.87
N GLU A 68 -11.01 15.57 -11.73
CA GLU A 68 -10.07 15.70 -12.83
C GLU A 68 -10.04 14.44 -13.74
N GLN A 69 -10.20 13.25 -13.17
CA GLN A 69 -10.36 12.01 -13.94
C GLN A 69 -11.67 12.00 -14.75
N ARG A 70 -12.77 12.41 -14.14
CA ARG A 70 -14.08 12.49 -14.82
C ARG A 70 -14.06 13.44 -16.01
N ILE A 71 -13.41 14.60 -15.89
CA ILE A 71 -13.25 15.58 -16.96
C ILE A 71 -12.52 14.95 -18.17
N ARG A 72 -11.61 13.99 -17.91
CA ARG A 72 -10.79 13.33 -18.93
C ARG A 72 -11.20 11.89 -19.21
N SER A 73 -12.42 11.50 -18.88
CA SER A 73 -12.92 10.12 -19.05
C SER A 73 -12.94 9.62 -20.50
N ASN A 74 -12.88 10.54 -21.47
CA ASN A 74 -12.77 10.22 -22.90
C ASN A 74 -11.32 10.01 -23.38
N LYS A 75 -10.33 10.13 -22.49
CA LYS A 75 -8.91 9.93 -22.78
C LYS A 75 -8.37 8.68 -22.10
N GLN A 76 -7.31 8.11 -22.65
CA GLN A 76 -6.56 7.07 -21.98
C GLN A 76 -5.85 7.67 -20.75
N LEU A 77 -6.18 7.15 -19.57
CA LEU A 77 -5.55 7.53 -18.29
C LEU A 77 -4.48 6.51 -17.91
N TYR A 78 -3.42 6.99 -17.25
CA TYR A 78 -2.30 6.18 -16.76
C TYR A 78 -2.05 6.52 -15.29
N GLU A 79 -1.73 5.51 -14.49
CA GLU A 79 -1.41 5.63 -13.06
C GLU A 79 -2.53 6.29 -12.22
N HIS A 80 -3.75 6.24 -12.70
CA HIS A 80 -4.92 6.87 -12.08
C HIS A 80 -5.51 6.07 -10.91
N ASP A 81 -5.05 4.86 -10.72
CA ASP A 81 -5.45 3.90 -9.70
C ASP A 81 -4.35 3.62 -8.66
N ILE A 82 -3.17 4.25 -8.80
CA ILE A 82 -2.08 4.09 -7.83
C ILE A 82 -2.47 4.71 -6.50
N ASN A 83 -2.37 3.90 -5.43
CA ASN A 83 -2.57 4.37 -4.07
C ASN A 83 -1.52 5.46 -3.73
N PRO A 84 -1.93 6.65 -3.23
CA PRO A 84 -1.02 7.74 -2.91
C PRO A 84 0.07 7.40 -1.89
N VAL A 85 -0.11 6.33 -1.09
CA VAL A 85 0.94 5.80 -0.21
C VAL A 85 2.21 5.48 -0.99
N PHE A 86 2.11 4.81 -2.14
CA PHE A 86 3.29 4.42 -2.93
C PHE A 86 4.06 5.64 -3.43
N ARG A 87 3.37 6.71 -3.82
CA ARG A 87 4.03 7.95 -4.21
C ARG A 87 4.72 8.64 -3.04
N CYS A 88 4.06 8.66 -1.89
CA CYS A 88 4.65 9.21 -0.67
C CYS A 88 5.92 8.43 -0.28
N LEU A 89 5.87 7.10 -0.35
CA LEU A 89 7.02 6.26 -0.02
C LEU A 89 8.15 6.42 -1.04
N GLU A 90 7.84 6.51 -2.34
CA GLU A 90 8.83 6.79 -3.39
C GLU A 90 9.52 8.13 -3.17
N GLU A 91 8.75 9.20 -2.95
CA GLU A 91 9.29 10.56 -2.79
C GLU A 91 10.15 10.72 -1.52
N ASN A 92 9.81 10.03 -0.44
CA ASN A 92 10.43 10.25 0.86
C ASN A 92 11.37 9.13 1.34
N TYR A 93 11.24 7.92 0.80
CA TYR A 93 11.94 6.73 1.31
C TYR A 93 12.73 5.95 0.26
N LEU A 94 12.63 6.29 -1.03
CA LEU A 94 13.41 5.63 -2.07
C LEU A 94 14.93 5.75 -1.77
N GLY A 95 15.63 4.63 -1.82
CA GLY A 95 17.06 4.55 -1.53
C GLY A 95 17.45 4.60 -0.05
N LYS A 96 16.48 4.68 0.87
CA LYS A 96 16.75 4.53 2.31
C LYS A 96 16.88 3.06 2.69
N GLU A 97 17.68 2.79 3.71
CA GLU A 97 17.86 1.43 4.23
C GLU A 97 16.55 0.85 4.74
N THR A 98 16.32 -0.43 4.44
CA THR A 98 15.21 -1.20 5.00
C THR A 98 15.46 -1.47 6.48
N PRO A 99 14.50 -1.25 7.39
CA PRO A 99 14.67 -1.56 8.79
C PRO A 99 14.78 -3.07 8.99
N LYS A 100 15.57 -3.49 9.96
CA LYS A 100 15.56 -4.88 10.40
C LYS A 100 14.23 -5.15 11.10
N LEU A 101 13.38 -5.95 10.48
CA LEU A 101 12.08 -6.35 11.03
C LEU A 101 12.19 -7.70 11.74
N ASN A 102 11.45 -7.85 12.82
CA ASN A 102 11.15 -9.15 13.39
C ASN A 102 9.93 -9.70 12.66
N VAL A 103 10.09 -10.78 11.94
CA VAL A 103 9.02 -11.40 11.13
C VAL A 103 8.66 -12.73 11.75
N MET A 104 7.36 -12.94 11.99
CA MET A 104 6.83 -14.23 12.39
C MET A 104 5.92 -14.75 11.28
N PHE A 105 6.19 -15.96 10.83
CA PHE A 105 5.27 -16.75 10.02
C PHE A 105 4.60 -17.75 10.91
N PHE A 106 3.30 -17.87 10.81
CA PHE A 106 2.57 -18.92 11.53
C PHE A 106 1.54 -19.55 10.60
N ASP A 107 1.28 -20.81 10.85
CA ASP A 107 0.28 -21.60 10.17
C ASP A 107 -0.56 -22.38 11.17
N ILE A 108 -1.84 -22.55 10.86
CA ILE A 108 -2.82 -23.21 11.73
C ILE A 108 -3.47 -24.32 10.94
N GLU A 109 -3.35 -25.54 11.48
CA GLU A 109 -4.06 -26.71 10.97
C GLU A 109 -5.34 -26.91 11.78
N VAL A 110 -6.43 -27.16 11.10
CA VAL A 110 -7.72 -27.52 11.71
C VAL A 110 -8.15 -28.90 11.22
N ASP A 111 -8.90 -29.59 12.04
CA ASP A 111 -9.44 -30.90 11.68
C ASP A 111 -10.49 -30.76 10.58
N PHE A 112 -10.82 -31.89 9.93
CA PHE A 112 -11.74 -31.98 8.83
C PHE A 112 -12.95 -32.85 9.22
N ASP A 113 -14.15 -32.33 8.98
CA ASP A 113 -15.40 -33.09 9.14
C ASP A 113 -15.85 -33.64 7.78
N PRO A 114 -16.04 -34.96 7.62
CA PRO A 114 -16.41 -35.55 6.35
C PRO A 114 -17.78 -35.07 5.81
N ASP A 115 -18.69 -34.67 6.67
CA ASP A 115 -20.02 -34.26 6.28
C ASP A 115 -20.14 -32.73 6.10
N ARG A 116 -19.40 -31.95 6.87
CA ARG A 116 -19.44 -30.48 6.88
C ARG A 116 -18.26 -29.81 6.15
N GLY A 117 -17.14 -30.54 5.95
CA GLY A 117 -15.93 -29.99 5.36
C GLY A 117 -15.01 -29.28 6.37
N TYR A 118 -14.28 -28.26 5.90
CA TYR A 118 -13.40 -27.44 6.75
C TYR A 118 -14.17 -26.32 7.46
N SER A 119 -13.73 -25.99 8.66
CA SER A 119 -14.17 -24.78 9.36
C SER A 119 -13.85 -23.52 8.55
N THR A 120 -14.69 -22.53 8.73
CA THR A 120 -14.47 -21.17 8.19
C THR A 120 -14.33 -20.17 9.34
N THR A 121 -13.91 -18.95 9.06
CA THR A 121 -13.86 -17.86 10.04
C THR A 121 -15.22 -17.53 10.65
N ASP A 122 -16.30 -17.71 9.88
CA ASP A 122 -17.67 -17.43 10.32
C ASP A 122 -18.33 -18.62 11.02
N ASP A 123 -17.83 -19.85 10.81
CA ASP A 123 -18.32 -21.09 11.43
C ASP A 123 -17.12 -21.96 11.89
N PRO A 124 -16.49 -21.63 13.00
CA PRO A 124 -15.29 -22.32 13.52
C PRO A 124 -15.66 -23.53 14.37
N PHE A 125 -16.22 -24.59 13.77
CA PHE A 125 -16.76 -25.75 14.48
C PHE A 125 -15.74 -26.86 14.75
N MET A 126 -14.58 -26.87 14.07
CA MET A 126 -13.55 -27.89 14.25
C MET A 126 -12.40 -27.37 15.11
N PRO A 127 -11.74 -28.26 15.93
CA PRO A 127 -10.62 -27.87 16.75
C PRO A 127 -9.38 -27.57 15.92
N ILE A 128 -8.52 -26.71 16.45
CA ILE A 128 -7.15 -26.54 15.95
C ILE A 128 -6.35 -27.76 16.36
N THR A 129 -5.72 -28.43 15.40
CA THR A 129 -4.93 -29.66 15.63
C THR A 129 -3.44 -29.38 15.72
N ALA A 130 -2.95 -28.33 15.03
CA ALA A 130 -1.56 -27.91 15.10
C ALA A 130 -1.42 -26.40 14.85
N ILE A 131 -0.39 -25.82 15.43
CA ILE A 131 0.08 -24.46 15.13
C ILE A 131 1.58 -24.54 14.93
N SER A 132 2.07 -24.10 13.77
CA SER A 132 3.50 -23.95 13.51
C SER A 132 3.88 -22.47 13.44
N CYS A 133 5.04 -22.12 13.99
CA CYS A 133 5.55 -20.76 13.98
C CYS A 133 7.03 -20.74 13.58
N TYR A 134 7.40 -19.82 12.71
CA TYR A 134 8.79 -19.46 12.47
C TYR A 134 9.02 -18.01 12.87
N MET A 135 10.05 -17.75 13.67
CA MET A 135 10.40 -16.43 14.16
C MET A 135 11.80 -16.03 13.68
N SER A 136 11.88 -15.02 12.83
CA SER A 136 13.14 -14.60 12.18
C SER A 136 14.24 -14.12 13.15
N TRP A 137 13.86 -13.76 14.38
CA TRP A 137 14.80 -13.27 15.40
C TRP A 137 15.38 -14.34 16.30
N THR A 138 14.81 -15.55 16.30
CA THR A 138 15.32 -16.72 17.05
C THR A 138 15.92 -17.77 16.14
N ASP A 139 15.63 -17.68 14.83
CA ASP A 139 15.97 -18.69 13.81
C ASP A 139 15.38 -20.08 14.16
N GLN A 140 14.15 -20.11 14.69
CA GLN A 140 13.39 -21.29 15.12
C GLN A 140 12.00 -21.28 14.50
#